data_8dedf0d4e375570eebdeb8a7c53051cf
#
_entry.id   8dedf0d4e375570eebdeb8a7c53051cf
#
_cell.length_a   1.000
_cell.length_b   1.000
_cell.length_c   1.000
_cell.angle_alpha   90.00
_cell.angle_beta   90.00
_cell.angle_gamma   90.00
#
_symmetry.space_group_name_H-M   'P 1'
#
loop_
_entity.id
_entity.type
_entity.pdbx_description
1 polymer ?
#
loop_
_entity_poly.entity_id
_entity_poly.type
_entity_poly.pdbx_seq_one_letter_code
_entity_poly.pdbx_strand_id
1 'polypeptide(L)'
;MTIYRYDMTIPVRVVSALHSGGVDEVPVRPITDEDGRTVQPNAFVRNGLGEAILPGRSIKGAIRAAFEEHMDELGFSEEELKSLWGGEMRRDVGTSKPARGIGTDKSLRLRASALTFHHAVVWDRTRGDLPHRMSTAIDRATGGAADGALFAYEYLPVDTTFEIRISAEAQDPAPDPTKNEDAQSTTQSEVTKGTPPAPPALVKKALQAVVALLHGKCISLGGRTGSGWG
;
A
#
# COMPACT_ATOMS: atom_id res chain seq x y z
N MET A 1 11.50 -12.53 26.68
CA MET A 1 11.04 -12.24 25.30
C MET A 1 10.80 -10.74 25.20
N THR A 2 11.61 -10.01 24.43
CA THR A 2 11.54 -8.55 24.33
C THR A 2 10.82 -8.17 23.05
N ILE A 3 9.83 -7.27 23.15
CA ILE A 3 9.11 -6.70 22.02
C ILE A 3 9.67 -5.31 21.77
N TYR A 4 10.07 -5.05 20.52
CA TYR A 4 10.55 -3.76 20.05
C TYR A 4 9.46 -3.11 19.19
N ARG A 5 9.24 -1.83 19.41
CA ARG A 5 8.36 -1.00 18.58
C ARG A 5 9.17 0.07 17.88
N TYR A 6 8.86 0.26 16.61
CA TYR A 6 9.46 1.28 15.76
C TYR A 6 8.35 2.12 15.16
N ASP A 7 8.49 3.43 15.23
CA ASP A 7 7.62 4.38 14.57
C ASP A 7 8.48 5.24 13.66
N MET A 8 8.08 5.32 12.39
CA MET A 8 8.79 6.08 11.38
C MET A 8 7.82 7.00 10.65
N THR A 9 8.21 8.26 10.50
CA THR A 9 7.51 9.25 9.70
C THR A 9 8.42 9.69 8.56
N ILE A 10 7.93 9.61 7.32
CA ILE A 10 8.68 9.93 6.12
C ILE A 10 7.96 11.07 5.41
N PRO A 11 8.57 12.26 5.29
CA PRO A 11 8.04 13.30 4.44
C PRO A 11 8.23 12.90 2.97
N VAL A 12 7.17 13.00 2.19
CA VAL A 12 7.17 12.67 0.76
C VAL A 12 6.61 13.83 -0.04
N ARG A 13 7.05 13.94 -1.29
CA ARG A 13 6.60 14.93 -2.26
C ARG A 13 6.12 14.25 -3.52
N VAL A 14 4.96 14.65 -4.00
CA VAL A 14 4.36 14.16 -5.24
C VAL A 14 5.19 14.65 -6.44
N VAL A 15 5.66 13.73 -7.28
CA VAL A 15 6.47 14.05 -8.47
C VAL A 15 5.66 14.01 -9.77
N SER A 16 4.51 13.34 -9.75
CA SER A 16 3.53 13.32 -10.86
C SER A 16 2.13 13.44 -10.27
N ALA A 17 1.15 13.90 -11.07
CA ALA A 17 -0.22 14.01 -10.58
C ALA A 17 -0.72 12.67 -10.01
N LEU A 18 -1.33 12.69 -8.83
CA LEU A 18 -1.75 11.48 -8.14
C LEU A 18 -3.26 11.49 -7.92
N HIS A 19 -3.94 10.39 -8.28
CA HIS A 19 -5.35 10.16 -7.98
C HIS A 19 -5.51 8.88 -7.18
N SER A 20 -6.25 8.95 -6.08
CA SER A 20 -6.67 7.77 -5.31
C SER A 20 -8.19 7.76 -5.24
N GLY A 21 -8.82 6.94 -6.08
CA GLY A 21 -10.28 6.81 -6.12
C GLY A 21 -10.83 6.12 -4.88
N GLY A 22 -11.96 6.60 -4.40
CA GLY A 22 -12.77 5.96 -3.37
C GLY A 22 -13.97 5.24 -3.99
N VAL A 23 -14.51 4.29 -3.24
CA VAL A 23 -15.78 3.62 -3.57
C VAL A 23 -16.97 4.43 -3.01
N ASP A 24 -16.68 5.31 -2.06
CA ASP A 24 -17.70 6.08 -1.37
C ASP A 24 -18.03 7.34 -2.18
N GLU A 25 -19.29 7.49 -2.48
CA GLU A 25 -19.88 8.65 -3.14
C GLU A 25 -19.86 9.88 -2.22
N VAL A 26 -18.68 10.42 -1.97
CA VAL A 26 -18.61 11.77 -1.40
C VAL A 26 -19.02 12.70 -2.54
N PRO A 27 -20.12 13.45 -2.40
CA PRO A 27 -20.55 14.36 -3.44
C PRO A 27 -19.51 15.46 -3.61
N VAL A 28 -18.73 15.35 -4.68
CA VAL A 28 -17.87 16.43 -5.15
C VAL A 28 -18.73 17.39 -5.95
N ARG A 29 -18.42 18.67 -5.91
CA ARG A 29 -19.16 19.66 -6.73
C ARG A 29 -19.09 19.27 -8.20
N PRO A 30 -20.24 19.19 -8.89
CA PRO A 30 -20.27 19.01 -10.33
C PRO A 30 -19.52 20.15 -11.03
N ILE A 31 -18.81 19.81 -12.09
CA ILE A 31 -18.09 20.77 -12.92
C ILE A 31 -18.93 21.02 -14.16
N THR A 32 -19.15 22.28 -14.47
CA THR A 32 -19.82 22.67 -15.71
C THR A 32 -18.75 23.18 -16.69
N ASP A 33 -18.68 22.60 -17.89
CA ASP A 33 -17.78 23.06 -18.94
C ASP A 33 -18.30 24.35 -19.62
N GLU A 34 -17.51 24.87 -20.56
CA GLU A 34 -17.86 26.10 -21.29
C GLU A 34 -19.13 25.94 -22.15
N ASP A 35 -19.47 24.71 -22.53
CA ASP A 35 -20.65 24.35 -23.30
C ASP A 35 -21.88 24.11 -22.40
N GLY A 36 -21.80 24.32 -21.08
CA GLY A 36 -22.86 24.09 -20.11
C GLY A 36 -23.10 22.63 -19.74
N ARG A 37 -22.23 21.71 -20.13
CA ARG A 37 -22.33 20.29 -19.78
C ARG A 37 -21.81 20.09 -18.36
N THR A 38 -22.56 19.37 -17.56
CA THR A 38 -22.19 19.09 -16.16
C THR A 38 -21.61 17.71 -16.02
N VAL A 39 -20.41 17.61 -15.47
CA VAL A 39 -19.68 16.36 -15.21
C VAL A 39 -19.44 16.19 -13.73
N GLN A 40 -19.77 15.01 -13.21
CA GLN A 40 -19.46 14.64 -11.83
C GLN A 40 -18.03 14.10 -11.77
N PRO A 41 -17.10 14.75 -11.03
CA PRO A 41 -15.74 14.25 -10.92
C PRO A 41 -15.68 12.94 -10.13
N ASN A 42 -14.78 12.06 -10.52
CA ASN A 42 -14.37 10.95 -9.67
C ASN A 42 -13.60 11.50 -8.47
N ALA A 43 -14.19 11.34 -7.29
CA ALA A 43 -13.67 11.90 -6.05
C ALA A 43 -12.36 11.24 -5.62
N PHE A 44 -11.51 12.01 -4.98
CA PHE A 44 -10.40 11.47 -4.21
C PHE A 44 -10.94 10.85 -2.91
N VAL A 45 -10.29 9.77 -2.41
CA VAL A 45 -10.66 9.16 -1.13
C VAL A 45 -10.56 10.18 -0.01
N ARG A 46 -11.61 10.26 0.82
CA ARG A 46 -11.67 11.19 1.95
C ARG A 46 -11.91 10.44 3.26
N ASN A 47 -11.42 11.01 4.35
CA ASN A 47 -11.77 10.54 5.70
C ASN A 47 -13.11 11.14 6.16
N GLY A 48 -13.58 10.74 7.35
CA GLY A 48 -14.81 11.27 7.95
C GLY A 48 -14.81 12.78 8.23
N LEU A 49 -13.64 13.43 8.18
CA LEU A 49 -13.49 14.88 8.29
C LEU A 49 -13.53 15.57 6.91
N GLY A 50 -13.63 14.82 5.83
CA GLY A 50 -13.62 15.33 4.45
C GLY A 50 -12.22 15.69 3.92
N GLU A 51 -11.16 15.31 4.63
CA GLU A 51 -9.78 15.49 4.17
C GLU A 51 -9.42 14.38 3.19
N ALA A 52 -8.71 14.73 2.12
CA ALA A 52 -8.23 13.72 1.19
C ALA A 52 -7.11 12.89 1.81
N ILE A 53 -7.21 11.59 1.67
CA ILE A 53 -6.27 10.64 2.28
C ILE A 53 -5.75 9.63 1.27
N LEU A 54 -4.54 9.14 1.51
CA LEU A 54 -4.06 7.88 0.98
C LEU A 54 -4.30 6.78 2.03
N PRO A 55 -5.16 5.79 1.74
CA PRO A 55 -5.40 4.69 2.67
C PRO A 55 -4.11 3.92 2.96
N GLY A 56 -3.84 3.60 4.22
CA GLY A 56 -2.65 2.84 4.62
C GLY A 56 -2.52 1.50 3.89
N ARG A 57 -3.65 0.85 3.58
CA ARG A 57 -3.66 -0.38 2.76
C ARG A 57 -3.14 -0.16 1.33
N SER A 58 -3.43 1.00 0.73
CA SER A 58 -2.95 1.35 -0.61
C SER A 58 -1.46 1.66 -0.59
N ILE A 59 -1.01 2.42 0.41
CA ILE A 59 0.42 2.70 0.63
C ILE A 59 1.17 1.37 0.84
N LYS A 60 0.67 0.50 1.73
CA LYS A 60 1.24 -0.82 1.99
C LYS A 60 1.33 -1.66 0.73
N GLY A 61 0.26 -1.70 -0.08
CA GLY A 61 0.21 -2.47 -1.31
C GLY A 61 1.26 -2.02 -2.33
N ALA A 62 1.39 -0.71 -2.55
CA ALA A 62 2.37 -0.16 -3.46
C ALA A 62 3.82 -0.40 -3.01
N ILE A 63 4.11 -0.18 -1.72
CA ILE A 63 5.44 -0.43 -1.15
C ILE A 63 5.78 -1.93 -1.21
N ARG A 64 4.82 -2.81 -0.90
CA ARG A 64 5.01 -4.25 -1.01
C ARG A 64 5.32 -4.67 -2.44
N ALA A 65 4.60 -4.16 -3.43
CA ALA A 65 4.86 -4.46 -4.84
C ALA A 65 6.27 -4.05 -5.26
N ALA A 66 6.73 -2.86 -4.85
CA ALA A 66 8.09 -2.41 -5.10
C ALA A 66 9.15 -3.29 -4.40
N PHE A 67 8.87 -3.78 -3.20
CA PHE A 67 9.75 -4.74 -2.54
C PHE A 67 9.83 -6.08 -3.29
N GLU A 68 8.70 -6.57 -3.79
CA GLU A 68 8.65 -7.82 -4.57
C GLU A 68 9.41 -7.67 -5.90
N GLU A 69 9.33 -6.51 -6.54
CA GLU A 69 10.02 -6.19 -7.79
C GLU A 69 11.55 -6.05 -7.60
N HIS A 70 11.98 -5.40 -6.52
CA HIS A 70 13.39 -5.10 -6.24
C HIS A 70 13.99 -6.00 -5.15
N MET A 71 13.41 -7.16 -4.89
CA MET A 71 13.76 -8.03 -3.77
C MET A 71 15.25 -8.39 -3.74
N ASP A 72 15.79 -8.78 -4.90
CA ASP A 72 17.18 -9.22 -5.03
C ASP A 72 18.15 -8.04 -4.83
N GLU A 73 17.82 -6.86 -5.36
CA GLU A 73 18.65 -5.64 -5.23
C GLU A 73 18.68 -5.15 -3.78
N LEU A 74 17.55 -5.28 -3.07
CA LEU A 74 17.43 -4.92 -1.67
C LEU A 74 18.02 -5.98 -0.74
N GLY A 75 18.40 -7.14 -1.27
CA GLY A 75 18.99 -8.25 -0.54
C GLY A 75 18.03 -8.92 0.45
N PHE A 76 16.75 -9.04 0.11
CA PHE A 76 15.76 -9.77 0.90
C PHE A 76 15.51 -11.16 0.31
N SER A 77 15.38 -12.14 1.20
CA SER A 77 14.85 -13.45 0.83
C SER A 77 13.32 -13.47 0.83
N GLU A 78 12.75 -14.43 0.13
CA GLU A 78 11.30 -14.65 0.10
C GLU A 78 10.71 -14.92 1.49
N GLU A 79 11.46 -15.62 2.35
CA GLU A 79 11.08 -15.93 3.72
C GLU A 79 11.07 -14.67 4.60
N GLU A 80 12.08 -13.80 4.43
CA GLU A 80 12.14 -12.50 5.11
C GLU A 80 10.95 -11.62 4.71
N LEU A 81 10.60 -11.59 3.43
CA LEU A 81 9.43 -10.82 2.97
C LEU A 81 8.12 -11.41 3.50
N LYS A 82 7.95 -12.73 3.51
CA LYS A 82 6.79 -13.38 4.17
C LYS A 82 6.70 -13.01 5.64
N SER A 83 7.84 -12.92 6.31
CA SER A 83 7.94 -12.52 7.71
C SER A 83 7.52 -11.07 7.95
N LEU A 84 7.84 -10.16 7.06
CA LEU A 84 7.55 -8.73 7.17
C LEU A 84 6.09 -8.40 6.80
N TRP A 85 5.61 -8.93 5.67
CA TRP A 85 4.33 -8.52 5.10
C TRP A 85 3.14 -9.35 5.59
N GLY A 86 3.40 -10.54 6.14
CA GLY A 86 2.34 -11.50 6.50
C GLY A 86 1.68 -12.10 5.24
N GLY A 87 1.01 -13.25 5.40
CA GLY A 87 0.32 -13.93 4.32
C GLY A 87 1.24 -14.60 3.30
N GLU A 88 0.66 -15.31 2.34
CA GLU A 88 1.40 -15.88 1.20
C GLU A 88 1.71 -14.82 0.16
N MET A 89 2.97 -14.75 -0.27
CA MET A 89 3.35 -14.01 -1.47
C MET A 89 2.94 -14.84 -2.71
N ARG A 90 2.06 -14.30 -3.52
CA ARG A 90 1.72 -14.93 -4.81
C ARG A 90 2.71 -14.45 -5.86
N ARG A 91 3.58 -15.34 -6.32
CA ARG A 91 4.40 -15.14 -7.51
C ARG A 91 3.69 -15.60 -8.79
N ASP A 92 2.47 -15.26 -9.01
CA ASP A 92 1.80 -15.54 -10.29
C ASP A 92 1.58 -14.26 -11.09
N VAL A 93 2.69 -13.67 -11.56
CA VAL A 93 2.66 -12.72 -12.67
C VAL A 93 2.50 -13.54 -13.95
N GLY A 94 1.28 -13.78 -14.37
CA GLY A 94 1.07 -14.36 -15.72
C GLY A 94 -0.16 -15.20 -15.98
N THR A 95 -0.95 -15.59 -14.99
CA THR A 95 -2.18 -16.34 -15.28
C THR A 95 -3.38 -15.71 -14.56
N SER A 96 -4.16 -14.97 -15.35
CA SER A 96 -5.45 -14.40 -14.96
C SER A 96 -6.52 -15.48 -14.73
N LYS A 97 -6.31 -16.38 -13.76
CA LYS A 97 -7.39 -17.25 -13.27
C LYS A 97 -7.71 -16.83 -11.83
N PRO A 98 -8.95 -16.36 -11.58
CA PRO A 98 -9.38 -16.16 -10.21
C PRO A 98 -9.32 -17.52 -9.49
N ALA A 99 -8.58 -17.58 -8.39
CA ALA A 99 -8.56 -18.75 -7.53
C ALA A 99 -9.99 -18.95 -6.96
N ARG A 100 -10.82 -19.67 -7.66
CA ARG A 100 -12.03 -20.27 -7.12
C ARG A 100 -11.60 -21.47 -6.29
N GLY A 101 -11.70 -21.30 -5.00
CA GLY A 101 -11.52 -22.35 -4.02
C GLY A 101 -10.65 -21.85 -2.87
N ILE A 102 -11.29 -21.37 -1.82
CA ILE A 102 -10.68 -21.36 -0.50
C ILE A 102 -10.55 -22.85 -0.16
N GLY A 103 -9.42 -23.43 -0.55
CA GLY A 103 -9.07 -24.78 -0.09
C GLY A 103 -9.04 -24.73 1.42
N THR A 104 -9.78 -25.61 2.05
CA THR A 104 -9.78 -25.83 3.50
C THR A 104 -8.47 -26.50 3.94
N ASP A 105 -7.34 -26.01 3.44
CA ASP A 105 -6.05 -26.41 3.99
C ASP A 105 -5.88 -25.72 5.35
N LYS A 106 -6.21 -26.46 6.40
CA LYS A 106 -6.11 -26.03 7.80
C LYS A 106 -4.68 -25.68 8.23
N SER A 107 -3.68 -25.81 7.33
CA SER A 107 -2.27 -25.49 7.61
C SER A 107 -1.90 -24.04 7.25
N LEU A 108 -2.70 -23.31 6.49
CA LEU A 108 -2.49 -21.92 6.14
C LEU A 108 -2.78 -21.00 7.34
N ARG A 109 -1.80 -20.85 8.21
CA ARG A 109 -1.87 -19.84 9.27
C ARG A 109 -1.55 -18.48 8.68
N LEU A 110 -2.57 -17.65 8.53
CA LEU A 110 -2.42 -16.25 8.16
C LEU A 110 -1.61 -15.55 9.25
N ARG A 111 -0.48 -14.98 8.85
CA ARG A 111 0.38 -14.20 9.74
C ARG A 111 0.04 -12.72 9.61
N ALA A 112 -0.02 -12.02 10.75
CA ALA A 112 -0.08 -10.58 10.75
C ALA A 112 1.23 -9.98 10.22
N SER A 113 1.14 -8.87 9.50
CA SER A 113 2.31 -8.11 9.05
C SER A 113 3.04 -7.50 10.24
N ALA A 114 4.36 -7.52 10.20
CA ALA A 114 5.19 -6.80 11.17
C ALA A 114 5.12 -5.27 10.96
N LEU A 115 4.73 -4.82 9.75
CA LEU A 115 4.65 -3.42 9.36
C LEU A 115 3.18 -2.98 9.27
N THR A 116 2.84 -1.89 9.93
CA THR A 116 1.54 -1.23 9.87
C THR A 116 1.68 0.12 9.21
N PHE A 117 0.93 0.34 8.13
CA PHE A 117 0.90 1.61 7.39
C PHE A 117 -0.35 2.38 7.78
N HIS A 118 -0.16 3.60 8.24
CA HIS A 118 -1.26 4.49 8.62
C HIS A 118 -1.83 5.21 7.41
N HIS A 119 -3.07 5.69 7.52
CA HIS A 119 -3.62 6.62 6.53
C HIS A 119 -2.81 7.91 6.52
N ALA A 120 -2.46 8.39 5.33
CA ALA A 120 -1.80 9.68 5.17
C ALA A 120 -2.83 10.74 4.76
N VAL A 121 -2.97 11.83 5.53
CA VAL A 121 -3.72 13.01 5.09
C VAL A 121 -2.85 13.74 4.08
N VAL A 122 -3.33 13.82 2.84
CA VAL A 122 -2.56 14.37 1.72
C VAL A 122 -3.04 15.76 1.30
N TRP A 123 -4.30 16.09 1.66
CA TRP A 123 -4.90 17.39 1.39
C TRP A 123 -5.91 17.71 2.48
N ASP A 124 -5.62 18.67 3.31
CA ASP A 124 -6.49 19.12 4.39
C ASP A 124 -7.48 20.20 3.92
N ARG A 125 -8.46 20.49 4.76
CA ARG A 125 -9.50 21.48 4.45
C ARG A 125 -8.97 22.91 4.30
N THR A 126 -7.79 23.21 4.83
CA THR A 126 -7.23 24.58 4.78
C THR A 126 -6.73 24.93 3.39
N ARG A 127 -6.47 23.93 2.55
CA ARG A 127 -6.01 24.08 1.17
C ARG A 127 -7.14 24.28 0.15
N GLY A 128 -8.40 24.23 0.58
CA GLY A 128 -9.56 24.33 -0.31
C GLY A 128 -9.87 23.04 -1.08
N ASP A 129 -10.59 23.17 -2.19
CA ASP A 129 -10.97 22.03 -3.02
C ASP A 129 -9.76 21.49 -3.80
N LEU A 130 -9.75 20.16 -4.00
CA LEU A 130 -8.75 19.54 -4.86
C LEU A 130 -8.95 19.97 -6.31
N PRO A 131 -7.87 20.22 -7.04
CA PRO A 131 -7.95 20.44 -8.47
C PRO A 131 -8.49 19.20 -9.18
N HIS A 132 -9.14 19.41 -10.30
CA HIS A 132 -9.68 18.35 -11.14
C HIS A 132 -9.13 18.44 -12.56
N ARG A 133 -9.03 17.30 -13.21
CA ARG A 133 -8.64 17.20 -14.62
C ARG A 133 -9.74 16.54 -15.41
N MET A 134 -10.19 17.21 -16.44
CA MET A 134 -11.13 16.66 -17.41
C MET A 134 -10.39 15.78 -18.42
N SER A 135 -11.03 14.72 -18.84
CA SER A 135 -10.54 13.77 -19.83
C SER A 135 -11.72 13.27 -20.66
N THR A 136 -11.45 12.82 -21.86
CA THR A 136 -12.44 12.15 -22.72
C THR A 136 -11.92 10.80 -23.16
N ALA A 137 -12.83 9.86 -23.40
CA ALA A 137 -12.46 8.60 -24.05
C ALA A 137 -12.45 8.80 -25.56
N ILE A 138 -11.50 8.15 -26.20
CA ILE A 138 -11.37 8.16 -27.67
C ILE A 138 -12.06 6.89 -28.20
N ASP A 139 -12.97 7.09 -29.13
CA ASP A 139 -13.56 5.98 -29.89
C ASP A 139 -12.48 5.42 -30.85
N ARG A 140 -12.18 4.14 -30.68
CA ARG A 140 -11.16 3.45 -31.48
C ARG A 140 -11.52 3.29 -32.96
N ALA A 141 -12.80 3.33 -33.28
CA ALA A 141 -13.28 3.18 -34.66
C ALA A 141 -13.14 4.48 -35.46
N THR A 142 -13.43 5.60 -34.82
CA THR A 142 -13.44 6.92 -35.47
C THR A 142 -12.18 7.74 -35.19
N GLY A 143 -11.44 7.39 -34.14
CA GLY A 143 -10.29 8.16 -33.65
C GLY A 143 -10.67 9.51 -32.99
N GLY A 144 -11.98 9.81 -32.92
CA GLY A 144 -12.50 11.00 -32.28
C GLY A 144 -12.92 10.80 -30.82
N ALA A 145 -13.33 11.86 -30.15
CA ALA A 145 -13.93 11.76 -28.83
C ALA A 145 -15.25 10.98 -28.91
N ALA A 146 -15.42 10.01 -28.02
CA ALA A 146 -16.68 9.27 -27.93
C ALA A 146 -17.76 10.17 -27.33
N ASP A 147 -18.98 10.13 -27.89
CA ASP A 147 -20.11 10.89 -27.37
C ASP A 147 -20.45 10.52 -25.94
N GLY A 148 -20.62 11.52 -25.06
CA GLY A 148 -20.94 11.32 -23.66
C GLY A 148 -19.80 10.78 -22.80
N ALA A 149 -18.59 10.66 -23.33
CA ALA A 149 -17.43 10.09 -22.65
C ALA A 149 -16.54 11.13 -21.93
N LEU A 150 -17.11 12.28 -21.59
CA LEU A 150 -16.42 13.29 -20.78
C LEU A 150 -16.43 12.84 -19.31
N PHE A 151 -15.27 12.81 -18.67
CA PHE A 151 -15.13 12.48 -17.27
C PHE A 151 -14.06 13.35 -16.60
N ALA A 152 -14.13 13.50 -15.30
CA ALA A 152 -13.19 14.28 -14.53
C ALA A 152 -12.67 13.47 -13.34
N TYR A 153 -11.46 13.81 -12.88
CA TYR A 153 -10.86 13.25 -11.69
C TYR A 153 -10.30 14.36 -10.81
N GLU A 154 -10.55 14.28 -9.51
CA GLU A 154 -9.76 15.03 -8.53
C GLU A 154 -8.36 14.45 -8.45
N TYR A 155 -7.36 15.29 -8.26
CA TYR A 155 -5.98 14.83 -8.15
C TYR A 155 -5.15 15.68 -7.20
N LEU A 156 -4.08 15.10 -6.67
CA LEU A 156 -3.03 15.83 -5.97
C LEU A 156 -2.07 16.41 -7.02
N PRO A 157 -1.84 17.72 -7.00
CA PRO A 157 -0.87 18.35 -7.88
C PRO A 157 0.57 17.93 -7.53
N VAL A 158 1.44 18.04 -8.52
CA VAL A 158 2.91 17.94 -8.34
C VAL A 158 3.35 18.88 -7.21
N ASP A 159 4.41 18.52 -6.51
CA ASP A 159 4.97 19.24 -5.37
C ASP A 159 4.10 19.26 -4.09
N THR A 160 2.94 18.59 -4.09
CA THR A 160 2.20 18.36 -2.84
C THR A 160 3.04 17.53 -1.87
N THR A 161 3.15 18.00 -0.63
CA THR A 161 3.88 17.31 0.43
C THR A 161 2.94 16.73 1.46
N PHE A 162 3.24 15.54 1.96
CA PHE A 162 2.54 14.86 3.04
C PHE A 162 3.48 13.89 3.77
N GLU A 163 3.00 13.22 4.80
CA GLU A 163 3.79 12.29 5.60
C GLU A 163 3.23 10.87 5.49
N ILE A 164 4.11 9.90 5.25
CA ILE A 164 3.82 8.49 5.41
C ILE A 164 4.28 8.06 6.79
N ARG A 165 3.37 7.48 7.59
CA ARG A 165 3.66 6.96 8.92
C ARG A 165 3.58 5.44 8.91
N ILE A 166 4.63 4.82 9.46
CA ILE A 166 4.78 3.37 9.53
C ILE A 166 5.12 3.01 10.97
N SER A 167 4.32 2.13 11.57
CA SER A 167 4.64 1.50 12.84
C SER A 167 5.05 0.05 12.58
N ALA A 168 6.03 -0.43 13.32
CA ALA A 168 6.49 -1.80 13.19
C ALA A 168 6.71 -2.45 14.57
N GLU A 169 6.43 -3.75 14.63
CA GLU A 169 6.69 -4.56 15.81
C GLU A 169 7.69 -5.67 15.45
N ALA A 170 8.69 -5.82 16.29
CA ALA A 170 9.71 -6.84 16.16
C ALA A 170 9.89 -7.58 17.48
N GLN A 171 10.39 -8.80 17.41
CA GLN A 171 10.63 -9.62 18.58
C GLN A 171 11.93 -10.38 18.44
N ASP A 172 12.68 -10.50 19.55
CA ASP A 172 13.85 -11.36 19.54
C ASP A 172 13.45 -12.79 19.19
N PRO A 173 14.24 -13.48 18.35
CA PRO A 173 14.01 -14.89 18.10
C PRO A 173 14.05 -15.65 19.42
N ALA A 174 13.16 -16.62 19.57
CA ALA A 174 13.21 -17.52 20.73
C ALA A 174 14.59 -18.17 20.79
N PRO A 175 15.20 -18.33 21.98
CA PRO A 175 16.46 -19.04 22.12
C PRO A 175 16.31 -20.43 21.51
N ASP A 176 17.29 -20.81 20.71
CA ASP A 176 17.31 -22.08 20.00
C ASP A 176 17.31 -23.22 21.03
N PRO A 177 16.28 -24.08 21.09
CA PRO A 177 16.18 -25.14 22.09
C PRO A 177 17.29 -26.19 21.94
N THR A 178 18.01 -26.20 20.80
CA THR A 178 19.11 -27.17 20.55
C THR A 178 20.41 -26.81 21.24
N LYS A 179 20.54 -25.63 21.89
CA LYS A 179 21.74 -25.20 22.58
C LYS A 179 21.78 -25.53 24.08
N ASN A 180 20.72 -26.10 24.64
CA ASN A 180 20.69 -26.54 26.03
C ASN A 180 20.56 -28.05 26.06
N GLU A 181 21.69 -28.73 26.03
CA GLU A 181 21.75 -30.20 26.18
C GLU A 181 21.46 -30.73 27.60
N ASP A 182 21.13 -29.87 28.55
CA ASP A 182 20.87 -30.23 29.94
C ASP A 182 19.50 -29.74 30.46
N ALA A 183 18.38 -30.20 29.90
CA ALA A 183 17.10 -30.09 30.61
C ALA A 183 16.17 -31.23 30.22
N GLN A 184 16.16 -32.24 31.11
CA GLN A 184 15.21 -33.35 31.11
C GLN A 184 13.75 -32.86 31.12
N SER A 185 12.99 -33.45 30.21
CA SER A 185 11.55 -33.76 30.25
C SER A 185 10.67 -33.04 31.27
N THR A 186 9.82 -32.13 30.80
CA THR A 186 8.49 -31.98 31.41
C THR A 186 7.52 -31.37 30.38
N THR A 187 6.47 -32.15 30.07
CA THR A 187 5.17 -31.78 29.54
C THR A 187 5.14 -30.84 28.32
N GLN A 188 4.95 -31.45 27.18
CA GLN A 188 4.58 -30.79 25.92
C GLN A 188 3.19 -30.12 26.08
N SER A 189 3.19 -28.88 26.53
CA SER A 189 2.11 -27.96 26.15
C SER A 189 2.28 -27.69 24.66
N GLU A 190 1.29 -27.98 23.85
CA GLU A 190 1.20 -27.59 22.42
C GLU A 190 1.29 -26.08 22.30
N VAL A 191 2.50 -25.55 22.37
CA VAL A 191 2.77 -24.16 21.97
C VAL A 191 2.46 -24.08 20.48
N THR A 192 1.34 -23.45 20.17
CA THR A 192 0.93 -23.08 18.82
C THR A 192 2.14 -22.57 18.05
N LYS A 193 2.66 -23.39 17.12
CA LYS A 193 3.73 -23.01 16.17
C LYS A 193 3.25 -21.92 15.22
N GLY A 194 3.08 -20.69 15.73
CA GLY A 194 3.00 -19.49 14.91
C GLY A 194 4.39 -19.24 14.31
N THR A 195 4.46 -18.81 13.07
CA THR A 195 5.75 -18.36 12.50
C THR A 195 6.33 -17.28 13.44
N PRO A 196 7.62 -17.34 13.79
CA PRO A 196 8.19 -16.38 14.74
C PRO A 196 8.05 -14.93 14.21
N PRO A 197 7.84 -13.94 15.06
CA PRO A 197 7.77 -12.55 14.66
C PRO A 197 9.07 -12.11 13.99
N ALA A 198 9.01 -11.08 13.15
CA ALA A 198 10.19 -10.58 12.45
C ALA A 198 11.25 -10.09 13.46
N PRO A 199 12.51 -10.47 13.30
CA PRO A 199 13.57 -10.01 14.19
C PRO A 199 13.83 -8.52 14.03
N PRO A 200 14.32 -7.83 15.08
CA PRO A 200 14.58 -6.38 15.06
C PRO A 200 15.50 -5.92 13.92
N ALA A 201 16.52 -6.71 13.59
CA ALA A 201 17.43 -6.41 12.49
C ALA A 201 16.71 -6.39 11.13
N LEU A 202 15.80 -7.35 10.90
CA LEU A 202 15.04 -7.46 9.68
C LEU A 202 14.05 -6.28 9.54
N VAL A 203 13.38 -5.89 10.63
CA VAL A 203 12.47 -4.74 10.62
C VAL A 203 13.22 -3.45 10.32
N LYS A 204 14.40 -3.22 10.94
CA LYS A 204 15.23 -2.05 10.64
C LYS A 204 15.67 -2.02 9.18
N LYS A 205 16.16 -3.15 8.64
CA LYS A 205 16.52 -3.30 7.23
C LYS A 205 15.33 -2.95 6.31
N ALA A 206 14.12 -3.44 6.64
CA ALA A 206 12.93 -3.15 5.87
C ALA A 206 12.55 -1.66 5.90
N LEU A 207 12.60 -1.00 7.06
CA LEU A 207 12.33 0.43 7.16
C LEU A 207 13.34 1.26 6.35
N GLN A 208 14.61 0.90 6.36
CA GLN A 208 15.64 1.55 5.52
C GLN A 208 15.37 1.33 4.03
N ALA A 209 14.95 0.13 3.62
CA ALA A 209 14.60 -0.17 2.24
C ALA A 209 13.38 0.62 1.77
N VAL A 210 12.36 0.85 2.62
CA VAL A 210 11.23 1.74 2.29
C VAL A 210 11.72 3.14 1.96
N VAL A 211 12.64 3.69 2.76
CA VAL A 211 13.20 5.03 2.49
C VAL A 211 13.98 5.05 1.17
N ALA A 212 14.77 4.00 0.90
CA ALA A 212 15.52 3.90 -0.35
C ALA A 212 14.61 3.83 -1.58
N LEU A 213 13.54 3.03 -1.54
CA LEU A 213 12.57 2.92 -2.63
C LEU A 213 11.81 4.23 -2.89
N LEU A 214 11.41 4.95 -1.83
CA LEU A 214 10.79 6.26 -1.95
C LEU A 214 11.75 7.30 -2.54
N HIS A 215 13.00 7.31 -2.07
CA HIS A 215 14.03 8.21 -2.57
C HIS A 215 14.37 7.92 -4.04
N GLY A 216 14.45 6.63 -4.41
CA GLY A 216 14.68 6.17 -5.78
C GLY A 216 13.50 6.39 -6.72
N LYS A 217 12.36 6.88 -6.24
CA LYS A 217 11.11 7.04 -7.01
C LYS A 217 10.60 5.73 -7.62
N CYS A 218 10.87 4.62 -6.95
CA CYS A 218 10.46 3.28 -7.40
C CYS A 218 9.03 2.92 -6.96
N ILE A 219 8.30 3.84 -6.33
CA ILE A 219 6.96 3.58 -5.82
C ILE A 219 5.96 4.47 -6.53
N SER A 220 4.99 3.84 -7.19
CA SER A 220 3.82 4.51 -7.75
C SER A 220 2.62 4.33 -6.83
N LEU A 221 2.01 5.43 -6.42
CA LEU A 221 0.84 5.43 -5.53
C LEU A 221 -0.42 5.82 -6.31
N GLY A 222 -1.55 5.25 -5.92
CA GLY A 222 -2.85 5.61 -6.49
C GLY A 222 -3.26 4.79 -7.71
N GLY A 223 -4.31 5.25 -8.37
CA GLY A 223 -4.84 4.66 -9.59
C GLY A 223 -4.28 5.31 -10.86
N ARG A 224 -4.45 4.61 -12.01
CA ARG A 224 -4.07 5.14 -13.34
C ARG A 224 -2.57 5.34 -13.55
N THR A 225 -1.73 4.62 -12.84
CA THR A 225 -0.27 4.66 -13.00
C THR A 225 0.16 4.39 -14.45
N GLY A 226 -0.54 3.52 -15.18
CA GLY A 226 -0.34 3.27 -16.60
C GLY A 226 -0.63 4.47 -17.52
N SER A 227 -1.25 5.55 -17.01
CA SER A 227 -1.50 6.82 -17.74
C SER A 227 -0.55 7.94 -17.29
N GLY A 228 0.52 7.62 -16.58
CA GLY A 228 1.50 8.58 -16.08
C GLY A 228 1.05 9.33 -14.81
N TRP A 229 0.12 8.75 -14.05
CA TRP A 229 -0.30 9.24 -12.74
C TRP A 229 0.33 8.39 -11.63
N GLY A 230 0.71 8.99 -10.49
CA GLY A 230 1.26 8.28 -9.32
C GLY A 230 2.74 8.38 -9.10
#